data_dc0735e603b758794a4c75492f16eeca
#
_entry.id   dc0735e603b758794a4c75492f16eeca
#
_cell.length_a   1.000
_cell.length_b   1.000
_cell.length_c   1.000
_cell.angle_alpha   90.00
_cell.angle_beta   90.00
_cell.angle_gamma   90.00
#
_symmetry.space_group_name_H-M   'P 1'
#
loop_
_entity.id
_entity.type
_entity.pdbx_description
1 polymer ?
#
loop_
_entity_poly.entity_id
_entity_poly.type
_entity_poly.pdbx_seq_one_letter_code
_entity_poly.pdbx_strand_id
1 'polypeptide(L)'
;MIVKINFIDSISIIYNKIIVRYKQLKKHPLVKYPVLGILKYLLLNILLRFKTKPIIWNWVNDVKYYLMIGDSCLISNCYFYIDDYEEVSFMINYLDKDETFVDIGSNHGNYTLISSCVVGCKTISVEPIKSTFNRLKMNLNLNKCDNVILRQVGISDKGGQLKFSNTLGECNRAIEIKTDQSQETVKVITLDELLSKETDISMLKIDVEGYEKKILLGGMKSLKNKKLDVIQIELNNSNYYYGYDEN
;
A
#
# COMPACT_ATOMS: atom_id res chain seq x y z
N MET A 1 21.44 22.01 -10.75
CA MET A 1 22.78 21.36 -10.71
C MET A 1 22.65 19.97 -11.32
N ILE A 2 23.14 19.77 -12.55
CA ILE A 2 23.07 18.43 -13.21
C ILE A 2 24.22 17.60 -12.63
N VAL A 3 23.89 16.68 -11.73
CA VAL A 3 24.87 15.70 -11.26
C VAL A 3 25.11 14.70 -12.41
N LYS A 4 26.26 14.77 -13.07
CA LYS A 4 26.71 13.71 -13.95
C LYS A 4 27.03 12.48 -13.12
N ILE A 5 26.11 11.53 -13.06
CA ILE A 5 26.40 10.22 -12.47
C ILE A 5 27.35 9.51 -13.41
N ASN A 6 28.53 9.17 -12.94
CA ASN A 6 29.51 8.40 -13.70
C ASN A 6 28.94 7.02 -14.06
N PHE A 7 29.26 6.49 -15.22
CA PHE A 7 28.81 5.14 -15.65
C PHE A 7 29.18 4.04 -14.64
N ILE A 8 30.33 4.16 -13.98
CA ILE A 8 30.79 3.23 -12.91
C ILE A 8 29.85 3.32 -11.68
N ASP A 9 29.44 4.53 -11.29
CA ASP A 9 28.51 4.73 -10.17
C ASP A 9 27.14 4.10 -10.47
N SER A 10 26.67 4.22 -11.71
CA SER A 10 25.42 3.60 -12.16
C SER A 10 25.47 2.06 -12.09
N ILE A 11 26.58 1.45 -12.50
CA ILE A 11 26.78 -0.01 -12.41
C ILE A 11 26.82 -0.45 -10.94
N SER A 12 27.53 0.28 -10.09
CA SER A 12 27.63 -0.03 -8.67
C SER A 12 26.25 0.03 -7.99
N ILE A 13 25.42 1.03 -8.33
CA ILE A 13 24.05 1.17 -7.80
C ILE A 13 23.20 -0.05 -8.23
N ILE A 14 23.24 -0.42 -9.50
CA ILE A 14 22.48 -1.57 -10.01
C ILE A 14 22.95 -2.87 -9.35
N TYR A 15 24.25 -3.08 -9.25
CA TYR A 15 24.85 -4.24 -8.60
C TYR A 15 24.39 -4.36 -7.13
N ASN A 16 24.47 -3.27 -6.36
CA ASN A 16 24.03 -3.24 -4.98
C ASN A 16 22.54 -3.54 -4.85
N LYS A 17 21.68 -2.99 -5.73
CA LYS A 17 20.25 -3.30 -5.75
C LYS A 17 20.00 -4.80 -5.99
N ILE A 18 20.72 -5.42 -6.90
CA ILE A 18 20.59 -6.86 -7.18
C ILE A 18 21.02 -7.70 -5.97
N ILE A 19 22.13 -7.35 -5.31
CA ILE A 19 22.61 -8.07 -4.12
C ILE A 19 21.60 -7.96 -2.97
N VAL A 20 21.11 -6.75 -2.70
CA VAL A 20 20.11 -6.53 -1.64
C VAL A 20 18.86 -7.37 -1.94
N ARG A 21 18.36 -7.30 -3.18
CA ARG A 21 17.18 -8.06 -3.61
C ARG A 21 17.39 -9.57 -3.52
N TYR A 22 18.55 -10.06 -3.90
CA TYR A 22 18.90 -11.48 -3.76
C TYR A 22 18.90 -11.94 -2.30
N LYS A 23 19.47 -11.13 -1.39
CA LYS A 23 19.46 -11.42 0.05
C LYS A 23 18.04 -11.47 0.61
N GLN A 24 17.16 -10.55 0.19
CA GLN A 24 15.75 -10.54 0.56
C GLN A 24 15.03 -11.81 0.05
N LEU A 25 15.17 -12.12 -1.24
CA LEU A 25 14.60 -13.34 -1.84
C LEU A 25 15.06 -14.63 -1.16
N LYS A 26 16.34 -14.70 -0.76
CA LYS A 26 16.89 -15.88 -0.06
C LYS A 26 16.29 -16.07 1.32
N LYS A 27 15.88 -15.00 1.99
CA LYS A 27 15.27 -15.04 3.33
C LYS A 27 13.75 -15.23 3.29
N HIS A 28 13.14 -14.96 2.14
CA HIS A 28 11.69 -14.92 2.03
C HIS A 28 11.08 -16.33 2.05
N PRO A 29 10.10 -16.62 2.92
CA PRO A 29 9.57 -17.97 3.13
C PRO A 29 8.97 -18.63 1.89
N LEU A 30 8.33 -17.85 1.02
CA LEU A 30 7.67 -18.37 -0.19
C LEU A 30 8.63 -18.53 -1.38
N VAL A 31 9.86 -18.03 -1.29
CA VAL A 31 10.81 -18.06 -2.42
C VAL A 31 11.73 -19.26 -2.37
N LYS A 32 11.35 -20.31 -3.10
CA LYS A 32 12.17 -21.53 -3.22
C LYS A 32 13.45 -21.34 -4.02
N TYR A 33 13.42 -20.50 -5.07
CA TYR A 33 14.53 -20.31 -6.01
C TYR A 33 14.90 -18.82 -6.16
N PRO A 34 15.76 -18.26 -5.28
CA PRO A 34 16.09 -16.83 -5.28
C PRO A 34 16.68 -16.31 -6.60
N VAL A 35 17.48 -17.12 -7.30
CA VAL A 35 18.04 -16.75 -8.60
C VAL A 35 16.93 -16.53 -9.64
N LEU A 36 15.91 -17.38 -9.64
CA LEU A 36 14.76 -17.24 -10.53
C LEU A 36 13.96 -15.98 -10.19
N GLY A 37 13.87 -15.63 -8.90
CA GLY A 37 13.29 -14.37 -8.43
C GLY A 37 14.05 -13.15 -8.99
N ILE A 38 15.39 -13.16 -8.99
CA ILE A 38 16.19 -12.09 -9.61
C ILE A 38 15.95 -12.01 -11.13
N LEU A 39 15.87 -13.14 -11.82
CA LEU A 39 15.58 -13.15 -13.26
C LEU A 39 14.19 -12.53 -13.54
N LYS A 40 13.18 -12.90 -12.76
CA LYS A 40 11.84 -12.28 -12.86
C LYS A 40 11.90 -10.78 -12.60
N TYR A 41 12.58 -10.34 -11.55
CA TYR A 41 12.78 -8.93 -11.23
C TYR A 41 13.37 -8.16 -12.41
N LEU A 42 14.45 -8.66 -13.00
CA LEU A 42 15.13 -8.01 -14.13
C LEU A 42 14.24 -7.98 -15.39
N LEU A 43 13.64 -9.12 -15.73
CA LEU A 43 12.77 -9.25 -16.91
C LEU A 43 11.55 -8.36 -16.82
N LEU A 44 10.89 -8.29 -15.67
CA LEU A 44 9.72 -7.42 -15.47
C LEU A 44 10.08 -5.94 -15.59
N ASN A 45 11.19 -5.52 -14.99
CA ASN A 45 11.65 -4.14 -15.11
C ASN A 45 11.99 -3.74 -16.56
N ILE A 46 12.50 -4.67 -17.37
CA ILE A 46 12.73 -4.45 -18.79
C ILE A 46 11.40 -4.45 -19.55
N LEU A 47 10.59 -5.48 -19.38
CA LEU A 47 9.31 -5.65 -20.08
C LEU A 47 8.39 -4.45 -19.90
N LEU A 48 8.20 -3.99 -18.65
CA LEU A 48 7.28 -2.90 -18.32
C LEU A 48 7.73 -1.56 -18.93
N ARG A 49 9.02 -1.35 -19.19
CA ARG A 49 9.51 -0.14 -19.86
C ARG A 49 9.05 -0.03 -21.33
N PHE A 50 8.77 -1.15 -21.97
CA PHE A 50 8.31 -1.18 -23.37
C PHE A 50 6.79 -1.34 -23.47
N LYS A 51 6.06 -1.48 -22.36
CA LYS A 51 4.60 -1.58 -22.35
C LYS A 51 3.97 -0.22 -22.11
N THR A 52 3.11 0.19 -23.04
CA THR A 52 2.30 1.41 -22.91
C THR A 52 0.95 1.18 -22.23
N LYS A 53 0.52 -0.09 -22.17
CA LYS A 53 -0.73 -0.50 -21.52
C LYS A 53 -0.44 -1.42 -20.34
N PRO A 54 -1.29 -1.41 -19.29
CA PRO A 54 -1.19 -2.35 -18.19
C PRO A 54 -1.21 -3.79 -18.69
N ILE A 55 -0.45 -4.67 -18.06
CA ILE A 55 -0.56 -6.11 -18.23
C ILE A 55 -1.36 -6.70 -17.08
N ILE A 56 -2.15 -7.74 -17.33
CA ILE A 56 -2.84 -8.48 -16.27
C ILE A 56 -1.85 -9.52 -15.74
N TRP A 57 -1.65 -9.48 -14.43
CA TRP A 57 -0.83 -10.47 -13.71
C TRP A 57 -1.73 -11.36 -12.85
N ASN A 58 -1.57 -12.67 -12.98
CA ASN A 58 -2.21 -13.62 -12.07
C ASN A 58 -1.36 -13.72 -10.80
N TRP A 59 -1.99 -13.53 -9.66
CA TRP A 59 -1.32 -13.51 -8.36
C TRP A 59 -1.66 -14.77 -7.54
N VAL A 60 -2.10 -14.61 -6.30
CA VAL A 60 -2.45 -15.73 -5.40
C VAL A 60 -3.95 -16.05 -5.50
N ASN A 61 -4.32 -17.33 -5.37
CA ASN A 61 -5.73 -17.78 -5.38
C ASN A 61 -6.58 -17.18 -6.51
N ASP A 62 -6.04 -17.17 -7.74
CA ASP A 62 -6.68 -16.61 -8.94
C ASP A 62 -6.96 -15.10 -8.90
N VAL A 63 -6.54 -14.40 -7.87
CA VAL A 63 -6.57 -12.93 -7.81
C VAL A 63 -5.66 -12.37 -8.90
N LYS A 64 -6.12 -11.31 -9.55
CA LYS A 64 -5.42 -10.64 -10.65
C LYS A 64 -5.28 -9.16 -10.36
N TYR A 65 -4.24 -8.56 -10.91
CA TYR A 65 -4.11 -7.10 -10.90
C TYR A 65 -3.48 -6.60 -12.20
N TYR A 66 -3.74 -5.33 -12.48
CA TYR A 66 -3.06 -4.62 -13.54
C TYR A 66 -1.67 -4.20 -13.07
N LEU A 67 -0.66 -4.51 -13.86
CA LEU A 67 0.74 -4.20 -13.59
C LEU A 67 1.25 -3.18 -14.61
N MET A 68 1.88 -2.11 -14.10
CA MET A 68 2.51 -1.06 -14.89
C MET A 68 3.90 -0.73 -14.36
N ILE A 69 4.69 -0.01 -15.15
CA ILE A 69 5.94 0.56 -14.66
C ILE A 69 5.65 1.54 -13.52
N GLY A 70 6.42 1.44 -12.44
CA GLY A 70 6.26 2.26 -11.23
C GLY A 70 5.42 1.64 -10.12
N ASP A 71 4.73 0.52 -10.38
CA ASP A 71 3.97 -0.21 -9.36
C ASP A 71 4.92 -1.08 -8.52
N SER A 72 5.72 -0.49 -7.63
CA SER A 72 6.79 -1.21 -6.93
C SER A 72 6.27 -2.35 -6.06
N CYS A 73 5.22 -2.14 -5.26
CA CYS A 73 4.62 -3.18 -4.41
C CYS A 73 3.98 -4.32 -5.22
N LEU A 74 3.25 -4.00 -6.30
CA LEU A 74 2.68 -5.03 -7.16
C LEU A 74 3.75 -5.79 -7.96
N ILE A 75 4.82 -5.11 -8.38
CA ILE A 75 5.95 -5.74 -9.08
C ILE A 75 6.71 -6.68 -8.14
N SER A 76 6.88 -6.31 -6.87
CA SER A 76 7.56 -7.15 -5.88
C SER A 76 6.81 -8.45 -5.64
N ASN A 77 5.49 -8.44 -5.59
CA ASN A 77 4.67 -9.64 -5.51
C ASN A 77 4.89 -10.63 -6.67
N CYS A 78 5.32 -10.16 -7.83
CA CYS A 78 5.59 -11.05 -8.96
C CYS A 78 6.75 -12.01 -8.71
N TYR A 79 7.70 -11.66 -7.86
CA TYR A 79 8.88 -12.48 -7.58
C TYR A 79 9.03 -12.89 -6.11
N PHE A 80 8.36 -12.21 -5.17
CA PHE A 80 8.23 -12.67 -3.78
C PHE A 80 6.99 -13.54 -3.55
N TYR A 81 5.99 -13.49 -4.45
CA TYR A 81 4.61 -13.99 -4.31
C TYR A 81 3.76 -13.12 -3.39
N ILE A 82 4.18 -12.85 -2.18
CA ILE A 82 3.60 -11.90 -1.22
C ILE A 82 4.78 -11.15 -0.61
N ASP A 83 4.96 -9.88 -0.92
CA ASP A 83 6.11 -9.07 -0.47
C ASP A 83 6.08 -8.90 1.06
N ASP A 84 4.95 -8.43 1.60
CA ASP A 84 4.71 -8.27 3.03
C ASP A 84 4.22 -9.60 3.65
N TYR A 85 5.07 -10.64 3.58
CA TYR A 85 4.65 -12.01 3.92
C TYR A 85 4.14 -12.15 5.35
N GLU A 86 4.82 -11.57 6.33
CA GLU A 86 4.50 -11.72 7.75
C GLU A 86 3.17 -11.04 8.06
N GLU A 87 2.99 -9.80 7.58
CA GLU A 87 1.81 -8.98 7.79
C GLU A 87 0.58 -9.58 7.08
N VAL A 88 0.73 -9.96 5.82
CA VAL A 88 -0.36 -10.57 5.05
C VAL A 88 -0.70 -11.95 5.59
N SER A 89 0.28 -12.74 6.02
CA SER A 89 0.04 -14.05 6.65
C SER A 89 -0.71 -13.89 7.96
N PHE A 90 -0.35 -12.91 8.79
CA PHE A 90 -1.11 -12.59 9.99
C PHE A 90 -2.57 -12.26 9.63
N MET A 91 -2.81 -11.36 8.70
CA MET A 91 -4.14 -10.96 8.26
C MET A 91 -4.98 -12.16 7.78
N ILE A 92 -4.43 -13.02 6.92
CA ILE A 92 -5.14 -14.19 6.39
C ILE A 92 -5.50 -15.21 7.49
N ASN A 93 -4.63 -15.38 8.49
CA ASN A 93 -4.87 -16.32 9.59
C ASN A 93 -5.76 -15.74 10.70
N TYR A 94 -5.88 -14.42 10.75
CA TYR A 94 -6.67 -13.73 11.77
C TYR A 94 -8.10 -13.47 11.31
N LEU A 95 -8.30 -13.06 10.06
CA LEU A 95 -9.60 -12.66 9.52
C LEU A 95 -10.39 -13.84 8.94
N ASP A 96 -11.69 -13.84 9.22
CA ASP A 96 -12.68 -14.71 8.61
C ASP A 96 -13.66 -13.92 7.70
N LYS A 97 -14.43 -14.64 6.89
CA LYS A 97 -15.36 -14.06 5.89
C LYS A 97 -16.44 -13.16 6.49
N ASP A 98 -16.85 -13.41 7.73
CA ASP A 98 -17.93 -12.68 8.40
C ASP A 98 -17.41 -11.43 9.15
N GLU A 99 -16.13 -11.14 9.05
CA GLU A 99 -15.45 -10.05 9.72
C GLU A 99 -15.31 -8.80 8.84
N THR A 100 -14.87 -7.69 9.47
CA THR A 100 -14.63 -6.42 8.78
C THR A 100 -13.17 -6.02 8.89
N PHE A 101 -12.55 -5.82 7.75
CA PHE A 101 -11.21 -5.24 7.60
C PHE A 101 -11.27 -3.80 7.11
N VAL A 102 -10.45 -2.93 7.69
CA VAL A 102 -10.29 -1.54 7.27
C VAL A 102 -8.86 -1.31 6.80
N ASP A 103 -8.70 -0.85 5.56
CA ASP A 103 -7.42 -0.63 4.88
C ASP A 103 -7.24 0.86 4.60
N ILE A 104 -6.44 1.57 5.43
CA ILE A 104 -6.15 2.99 5.28
C ILE A 104 -4.78 3.16 4.63
N GLY A 105 -4.77 3.80 3.45
CA GLY A 105 -3.62 3.84 2.55
C GLY A 105 -3.59 2.60 1.65
N SER A 106 -4.76 2.24 1.10
CA SER A 106 -4.93 1.00 0.33
C SER A 106 -4.08 0.93 -0.94
N ASN A 107 -3.56 2.04 -1.40
CA ASN A 107 -2.74 2.14 -2.59
C ASN A 107 -3.40 1.44 -3.81
N HIS A 108 -2.71 0.56 -4.51
CA HIS A 108 -3.25 -0.20 -5.64
C HIS A 108 -4.07 -1.44 -5.23
N GLY A 109 -4.24 -1.67 -3.91
CA GLY A 109 -5.15 -2.67 -3.35
C GLY A 109 -4.51 -3.99 -2.95
N ASN A 110 -3.24 -4.00 -2.57
CA ASN A 110 -2.53 -5.21 -2.16
C ASN A 110 -3.28 -5.96 -1.04
N TYR A 111 -3.49 -5.29 0.10
CA TYR A 111 -4.21 -5.85 1.24
C TYR A 111 -5.72 -5.97 0.96
N THR A 112 -6.31 -4.97 0.31
CA THR A 112 -7.73 -4.97 -0.06
C THR A 112 -8.10 -6.17 -0.93
N LEU A 113 -7.27 -6.55 -1.92
CA LEU A 113 -7.52 -7.73 -2.76
C LEU A 113 -7.42 -9.03 -1.98
N ILE A 114 -6.45 -9.15 -1.09
CA ILE A 114 -6.31 -10.35 -0.25
C ILE A 114 -7.50 -10.48 0.70
N SER A 115 -7.84 -9.42 1.45
CA SER A 115 -8.94 -9.46 2.41
C SER A 115 -10.28 -9.74 1.74
N SER A 116 -10.55 -9.08 0.61
CA SER A 116 -11.85 -9.21 -0.06
C SER A 116 -11.99 -10.45 -0.94
N CYS A 117 -10.93 -10.85 -1.67
CA CYS A 117 -11.04 -11.91 -2.67
C CYS A 117 -10.46 -13.24 -2.18
N VAL A 118 -9.50 -13.25 -1.25
CA VAL A 118 -8.92 -14.49 -0.70
C VAL A 118 -9.62 -14.88 0.59
N VAL A 119 -9.69 -13.96 1.57
CA VAL A 119 -10.42 -14.19 2.84
C VAL A 119 -11.92 -14.12 2.62
N GLY A 120 -12.38 -13.18 1.81
CA GLY A 120 -13.81 -12.97 1.51
C GLY A 120 -14.52 -12.08 2.53
N CYS A 121 -13.79 -11.39 3.41
CA CYS A 121 -14.37 -10.52 4.43
C CYS A 121 -14.84 -9.17 3.87
N LYS A 122 -15.72 -8.48 4.59
CA LYS A 122 -16.09 -7.10 4.29
C LYS A 122 -14.87 -6.21 4.42
N THR A 123 -14.54 -5.44 3.39
CA THR A 123 -13.37 -4.55 3.38
C THR A 123 -13.77 -3.10 3.16
N ILE A 124 -13.30 -2.19 4.02
CA ILE A 124 -13.40 -0.74 3.83
C ILE A 124 -12.02 -0.24 3.41
N SER A 125 -11.92 0.22 2.17
CA SER A 125 -10.65 0.59 1.55
C SER A 125 -10.59 2.09 1.30
N VAL A 126 -9.55 2.74 1.80
CA VAL A 126 -9.40 4.20 1.80
C VAL A 126 -8.10 4.58 1.06
N GLU A 127 -8.23 5.32 -0.03
CA GLU A 127 -7.12 5.84 -0.82
C GLU A 127 -7.39 7.29 -1.24
N PRO A 128 -6.58 8.26 -0.81
CA PRO A 128 -6.82 9.67 -1.09
C PRO A 128 -6.54 10.07 -2.54
N ILE A 129 -5.48 9.55 -3.16
CA ILE A 129 -4.96 10.01 -4.45
C ILE A 129 -5.80 9.46 -5.59
N LYS A 130 -6.34 10.35 -6.42
CA LYS A 130 -7.27 10.00 -7.49
C LYS A 130 -6.71 8.97 -8.50
N SER A 131 -5.47 9.13 -8.90
CA SER A 131 -4.83 8.18 -9.85
C SER A 131 -4.70 6.79 -9.25
N THR A 132 -4.21 6.70 -8.01
CA THR A 132 -4.02 5.46 -7.24
C THR A 132 -5.38 4.82 -6.94
N PHE A 133 -6.35 5.60 -6.48
CA PHE A 133 -7.74 5.15 -6.25
C PHE A 133 -8.38 4.53 -7.50
N ASN A 134 -8.19 5.16 -8.67
CA ASN A 134 -8.70 4.61 -9.92
C ASN A 134 -8.05 3.26 -10.27
N ARG A 135 -6.75 3.11 -9.97
CA ARG A 135 -6.04 1.85 -10.16
C ARG A 135 -6.56 0.75 -9.22
N LEU A 136 -6.74 1.08 -7.94
CA LEU A 136 -7.40 0.21 -6.96
C LEU A 136 -8.76 -0.25 -7.46
N LYS A 137 -9.62 0.69 -7.90
CA LYS A 137 -10.94 0.38 -8.45
C LYS A 137 -10.87 -0.54 -9.68
N MET A 138 -9.89 -0.33 -10.56
CA MET A 138 -9.67 -1.21 -11.72
C MET A 138 -9.30 -2.64 -11.27
N ASN A 139 -8.43 -2.78 -10.27
CA ASN A 139 -8.03 -4.08 -9.75
C ASN A 139 -9.20 -4.82 -9.08
N LEU A 140 -10.03 -4.13 -8.31
CA LEU A 140 -11.23 -4.70 -7.70
C LEU A 140 -12.26 -5.15 -8.76
N ASN A 141 -12.51 -4.33 -9.78
CA ASN A 141 -13.40 -4.68 -10.87
C ASN A 141 -12.90 -5.91 -11.66
N LEU A 142 -11.59 -6.04 -11.86
CA LEU A 142 -10.96 -7.19 -12.52
C LEU A 142 -11.26 -8.51 -11.79
N ASN A 143 -11.38 -8.45 -10.47
CA ASN A 143 -11.62 -9.60 -9.60
C ASN A 143 -13.09 -9.75 -9.18
N LYS A 144 -13.97 -8.82 -9.56
CA LYS A 144 -15.41 -8.80 -9.18
C LYS A 144 -15.60 -8.81 -7.65
N CYS A 145 -14.78 -8.03 -6.93
CA CYS A 145 -14.87 -7.92 -5.47
C CYS A 145 -16.05 -7.03 -5.06
N ASP A 146 -17.19 -7.63 -4.72
CA ASP A 146 -18.44 -6.92 -4.37
C ASP A 146 -18.54 -6.57 -2.88
N ASN A 147 -17.67 -7.12 -2.06
CA ASN A 147 -17.61 -6.94 -0.60
C ASN A 147 -16.70 -5.78 -0.15
N VAL A 148 -16.33 -4.87 -1.07
CA VAL A 148 -15.44 -3.74 -0.79
C VAL A 148 -16.19 -2.41 -0.83
N ILE A 149 -16.06 -1.62 0.26
CA ILE A 149 -16.53 -0.24 0.34
C ILE A 149 -15.35 0.68 0.06
N LEU A 150 -15.30 1.29 -1.13
CA LEU A 150 -14.26 2.22 -1.52
C LEU A 150 -14.54 3.64 -1.03
N ARG A 151 -13.50 4.30 -0.51
CA ARG A 151 -13.53 5.70 -0.06
C ARG A 151 -12.35 6.47 -0.66
N GLN A 152 -12.64 7.46 -1.52
CA GLN A 152 -11.61 8.40 -2.02
C GLN A 152 -11.54 9.60 -1.08
N VAL A 153 -10.89 9.44 0.06
CA VAL A 153 -10.68 10.47 1.09
C VAL A 153 -9.34 10.24 1.77
N GLY A 154 -8.77 11.28 2.36
CA GLY A 154 -7.68 11.13 3.33
C GLY A 154 -8.23 10.99 4.75
N ILE A 155 -7.45 10.43 5.65
CA ILE A 155 -7.78 10.36 7.07
C ILE A 155 -6.82 11.26 7.86
N SER A 156 -7.34 12.03 8.84
CA SER A 156 -6.56 12.95 9.64
C SER A 156 -7.16 13.11 11.05
N ASP A 157 -6.52 13.93 11.89
CA ASP A 157 -7.02 14.31 13.22
C ASP A 157 -8.25 15.22 13.15
N LYS A 158 -8.49 15.87 12.00
CA LYS A 158 -9.61 16.79 11.76
C LYS A 158 -10.15 16.63 10.35
N GLY A 159 -11.45 16.81 10.18
CA GLY A 159 -12.06 16.92 8.86
C GLY A 159 -11.68 18.22 8.16
N GLY A 160 -11.68 18.20 6.81
CA GLY A 160 -11.33 19.36 5.99
C GLY A 160 -10.73 19.01 4.65
N GLN A 161 -9.65 19.68 4.28
CA GLN A 161 -8.88 19.42 3.07
C GLN A 161 -7.39 19.44 3.39
N LEU A 162 -6.65 18.49 2.81
CA LEU A 162 -5.20 18.44 2.84
C LEU A 162 -4.64 18.31 1.43
N LYS A 163 -3.40 18.75 1.26
CA LYS A 163 -2.64 18.53 0.05
C LYS A 163 -1.84 17.24 0.16
N PHE A 164 -1.81 16.48 -0.91
CA PHE A 164 -1.02 15.25 -1.02
C PHE A 164 -0.06 15.38 -2.19
N SER A 165 1.12 14.76 -2.09
CA SER A 165 1.98 14.55 -3.25
C SER A 165 1.28 13.58 -4.23
N ASN A 166 1.49 13.78 -5.53
CA ASN A 166 0.91 12.92 -6.56
C ASN A 166 1.95 12.48 -7.62
N THR A 167 3.23 12.64 -7.31
CA THR A 167 4.35 12.29 -8.19
C THR A 167 5.30 11.26 -7.60
N LEU A 168 5.06 10.83 -6.35
CA LEU A 168 5.92 9.89 -5.63
C LEU A 168 5.48 8.42 -5.82
N GLY A 169 4.50 8.17 -6.70
CA GLY A 169 3.96 6.83 -6.94
C GLY A 169 3.30 6.26 -5.69
N GLU A 170 3.78 5.13 -5.22
CA GLU A 170 3.25 4.44 -4.04
C GLU A 170 3.61 5.11 -2.72
N CYS A 171 4.62 5.99 -2.69
CA CYS A 171 5.03 6.77 -1.52
C CYS A 171 4.39 8.16 -1.47
N ASN A 172 3.20 8.35 -2.07
CA ASN A 172 2.46 9.60 -1.96
C ASN A 172 1.97 9.80 -0.52
N ARG A 173 2.13 11.04 -0.01
CA ARG A 173 1.84 11.37 1.38
C ARG A 173 1.21 12.75 1.54
N ALA A 174 0.60 13.02 2.69
CA ALA A 174 0.11 14.33 3.06
C ALA A 174 1.25 15.36 3.08
N ILE A 175 0.97 16.60 2.71
CA ILE A 175 1.96 17.71 2.66
C ILE A 175 1.50 18.79 3.61
N GLU A 176 2.21 18.97 4.73
CA GLU A 176 1.99 20.05 5.68
C GLU A 176 2.88 21.29 5.39
N ILE A 177 3.98 21.10 4.67
CA ILE A 177 4.96 22.16 4.35
C ILE A 177 4.89 22.48 2.85
N LYS A 178 5.01 23.76 2.46
CA LYS A 178 5.08 24.15 1.04
C LYS A 178 6.26 23.48 0.35
N THR A 179 5.98 22.76 -0.71
CA THR A 179 6.98 22.10 -1.57
C THR A 179 6.71 22.47 -3.03
N ASP A 180 7.74 22.34 -3.87
CA ASP A 180 7.64 22.52 -5.33
C ASP A 180 7.10 21.27 -6.06
N GLN A 181 6.74 20.22 -5.30
CA GLN A 181 6.19 18.99 -5.84
C GLN A 181 4.75 19.21 -6.32
N SER A 182 4.37 18.51 -7.38
CA SER A 182 2.99 18.47 -7.84
C SER A 182 2.09 17.91 -6.74
N GLN A 183 0.94 18.56 -6.50
CA GLN A 183 0.07 18.31 -5.36
C GLN A 183 -1.37 18.13 -5.82
N GLU A 184 -2.09 17.29 -5.09
CA GLU A 184 -3.54 17.13 -5.22
C GLU A 184 -4.21 17.53 -3.91
N THR A 185 -5.27 18.34 -3.98
CA THR A 185 -6.08 18.69 -2.80
C THR A 185 -7.16 17.65 -2.63
N VAL A 186 -7.17 17.01 -1.47
CA VAL A 186 -8.08 15.89 -1.14
C VAL A 186 -8.91 16.26 0.08
N LYS A 187 -10.20 15.88 0.05
CA LYS A 187 -11.06 15.90 1.23
C LYS A 187 -10.50 14.94 2.28
N VAL A 188 -10.44 15.38 3.53
CA VAL A 188 -10.08 14.52 4.66
C VAL A 188 -11.22 14.46 5.68
N ILE A 189 -11.34 13.31 6.32
CA ILE A 189 -12.25 13.03 7.43
C ILE A 189 -11.46 12.45 8.60
N THR A 190 -12.08 12.33 9.76
CA THR A 190 -11.46 11.64 10.90
C THR A 190 -11.68 10.13 10.81
N LEU A 191 -10.86 9.35 11.50
CA LEU A 191 -11.09 7.91 11.64
C LEU A 191 -12.42 7.64 12.36
N ASP A 192 -12.77 8.44 13.36
CA ASP A 192 -14.07 8.35 14.05
C ASP A 192 -15.26 8.58 13.10
N GLU A 193 -15.11 9.51 12.11
CA GLU A 193 -16.14 9.74 11.09
C GLU A 193 -16.24 8.56 10.12
N LEU A 194 -15.10 8.03 9.67
CA LEU A 194 -15.05 6.86 8.79
C LEU A 194 -15.76 5.65 9.41
N LEU A 195 -15.48 5.38 10.68
CA LEU A 195 -15.96 4.19 11.40
C LEU A 195 -17.32 4.41 12.11
N SER A 196 -17.93 5.58 11.97
CA SER A 196 -19.15 5.97 12.73
C SER A 196 -20.35 5.05 12.53
N LYS A 197 -20.41 4.35 11.39
CA LYS A 197 -21.51 3.43 11.03
C LYS A 197 -21.13 1.95 11.21
N GLU A 198 -19.89 1.68 11.56
CA GLU A 198 -19.39 0.32 11.75
C GLU A 198 -19.54 -0.07 13.21
N THR A 199 -19.96 -1.32 13.44
CA THR A 199 -20.18 -1.85 14.79
C THR A 199 -19.06 -2.72 15.28
N ASP A 200 -18.48 -3.50 14.37
CA ASP A 200 -17.45 -4.48 14.66
C ASP A 200 -16.38 -4.40 13.56
N ILE A 201 -15.15 -4.14 13.96
CA ILE A 201 -13.99 -4.08 13.08
C ILE A 201 -12.94 -5.02 13.65
N SER A 202 -12.72 -6.12 12.98
CA SER A 202 -11.76 -7.11 13.45
C SER A 202 -10.32 -6.65 13.27
N MET A 203 -10.03 -5.95 12.16
CA MET A 203 -8.67 -5.48 11.89
C MET A 203 -8.67 -4.13 11.15
N LEU A 204 -7.79 -3.23 11.59
CA LEU A 204 -7.48 -1.95 10.97
C LEU A 204 -6.01 -1.92 10.56
N LYS A 205 -5.73 -1.73 9.26
CA LYS A 205 -4.38 -1.41 8.77
C LYS A 205 -4.26 0.09 8.54
N ILE A 206 -3.13 0.67 8.96
CA ILE A 206 -2.76 2.06 8.72
C ILE A 206 -1.36 2.08 8.11
N ASP A 207 -1.27 2.56 6.86
CA ASP A 207 -0.05 2.65 6.08
C ASP A 207 -0.13 3.91 5.21
N VAL A 208 0.38 5.01 5.72
CA VAL A 208 0.15 6.36 5.15
C VAL A 208 1.41 7.23 5.13
N GLU A 209 2.57 6.57 5.10
CA GLU A 209 3.85 7.23 4.88
C GLU A 209 4.18 8.33 5.90
N GLY A 210 3.98 7.99 7.21
CA GLY A 210 4.37 8.81 8.34
C GLY A 210 3.24 9.67 8.93
N TYR A 211 2.01 9.56 8.44
CA TYR A 211 0.85 10.32 8.94
C TYR A 211 0.00 9.56 9.97
N GLU A 212 0.46 8.41 10.44
CA GLU A 212 -0.24 7.43 11.30
C GLU A 212 -0.71 8.08 12.61
N LYS A 213 0.15 8.88 13.26
CA LYS A 213 -0.19 9.59 14.50
C LYS A 213 -1.42 10.48 14.36
N LYS A 214 -1.55 11.21 13.24
CA LYS A 214 -2.70 12.08 12.98
C LYS A 214 -3.98 11.26 12.81
N ILE A 215 -3.89 10.11 12.16
CA ILE A 215 -5.02 9.18 12.01
C ILE A 215 -5.47 8.65 13.35
N LEU A 216 -4.54 8.19 14.20
CA LEU A 216 -4.85 7.71 15.54
C LEU A 216 -5.51 8.79 16.41
N LEU A 217 -5.02 10.04 16.35
CA LEU A 217 -5.64 11.17 17.06
C LEU A 217 -7.07 11.43 16.58
N GLY A 218 -7.34 11.26 15.27
CA GLY A 218 -8.69 11.38 14.70
C GLY A 218 -9.61 10.20 15.00
N GLY A 219 -9.09 9.13 15.60
CA GLY A 219 -9.81 7.89 15.93
C GLY A 219 -10.03 7.63 17.42
N MET A 220 -9.77 8.61 18.28
CA MET A 220 -9.72 8.39 19.74
C MET A 220 -11.01 7.81 20.34
N LYS A 221 -12.18 8.06 19.75
CA LYS A 221 -13.46 7.47 20.21
C LYS A 221 -13.56 6.01 19.74
N SER A 222 -13.27 5.75 18.48
CA SER A 222 -13.31 4.40 17.90
C SER A 222 -12.31 3.47 18.55
N LEU A 223 -11.09 3.97 18.83
CA LEU A 223 -10.02 3.21 19.49
C LEU A 223 -10.34 2.87 20.97
N LYS A 224 -11.13 3.70 21.65
CA LYS A 224 -11.60 3.43 23.03
C LYS A 224 -12.78 2.48 23.09
N ASN A 225 -13.56 2.38 22.04
CA ASN A 225 -14.65 1.43 21.95
C ASN A 225 -14.09 0.04 21.64
N LYS A 226 -14.51 -0.98 22.40
CA LYS A 226 -14.06 -2.39 22.26
C LYS A 226 -14.47 -3.07 20.91
N LYS A 227 -14.71 -2.28 19.88
CA LYS A 227 -15.19 -2.73 18.58
C LYS A 227 -14.07 -2.89 17.55
N LEU A 228 -12.83 -2.67 17.95
CA LEU A 228 -11.63 -2.80 17.12
C LEU A 228 -10.67 -3.74 17.85
N ASP A 229 -10.41 -4.88 17.28
CA ASP A 229 -9.64 -5.94 17.93
C ASP A 229 -8.14 -5.80 17.66
N VAL A 230 -7.76 -5.53 16.41
CA VAL A 230 -6.36 -5.46 15.99
C VAL A 230 -6.09 -4.22 15.16
N ILE A 231 -4.97 -3.56 15.44
CA ILE A 231 -4.41 -2.48 14.62
C ILE A 231 -3.03 -2.90 14.12
N GLN A 232 -2.85 -2.91 12.82
CA GLN A 232 -1.58 -3.05 12.15
C GLN A 232 -1.14 -1.68 11.65
N ILE A 233 0.03 -1.22 12.06
CA ILE A 233 0.59 0.09 11.67
C ILE A 233 1.94 -0.13 11.03
N GLU A 234 2.16 0.45 9.84
CA GLU A 234 3.47 0.50 9.23
C GLU A 234 4.27 1.67 9.80
N LEU A 235 5.42 1.37 10.41
CA LEU A 235 6.37 2.36 10.94
C LEU A 235 7.67 2.26 10.14
N ASN A 236 7.90 3.23 9.26
CA ASN A 236 9.03 3.21 8.32
C ASN A 236 9.93 4.45 8.43
N ASN A 237 9.84 5.17 9.57
CA ASN A 237 10.50 6.44 9.84
C ASN A 237 10.07 7.61 8.92
N SER A 238 8.99 7.48 8.16
CA SER A 238 8.44 8.57 7.34
C SER A 238 7.82 9.70 8.17
N ASN A 239 7.50 9.47 9.43
CA ASN A 239 7.08 10.43 10.45
C ASN A 239 8.05 11.61 10.62
N TYR A 240 9.33 11.43 10.27
CA TYR A 240 10.33 12.50 10.23
C TYR A 240 9.85 13.72 9.40
N TYR A 241 9.08 13.50 8.34
CA TYR A 241 8.51 14.57 7.52
C TYR A 241 7.49 15.45 8.25
N TYR A 242 6.96 14.97 9.37
CA TYR A 242 5.93 15.65 10.18
C TYR A 242 6.46 16.08 11.56
N GLY A 243 7.75 15.91 11.81
CA GLY A 243 8.44 16.42 13.00
C GLY A 243 8.11 15.70 14.32
N TYR A 244 7.72 14.43 14.25
CA TYR A 244 7.55 13.59 15.44
C TYR A 244 8.30 12.26 15.31
N ASP A 245 8.55 11.62 16.46
CA ASP A 245 9.23 10.34 16.58
C ASP A 245 8.19 9.20 16.62
N GLU A 246 8.56 8.02 16.13
CA GLU A 246 7.76 6.79 16.19
C GLU A 246 7.94 6.04 17.53
N ASN A 247 8.88 6.49 18.38
CA ASN A 247 9.14 5.93 19.71
C ASN A 247 8.15 6.39 20.78
#